data_fc0de5085b6baa885a6367ca4d2888d4
#
_entry.id   fc0de5085b6baa885a6367ca4d2888d4
#
_cell.length_a   1.000
_cell.length_b   1.000
_cell.length_c   1.000
_cell.angle_alpha   90.00
_cell.angle_beta   90.00
_cell.angle_gamma   90.00
#
_symmetry.space_group_name_H-M   'P 1'
#
loop_
_entity.id
_entity.type
_entity.pdbx_description
1 polymer ?
#
loop_
_entity_poly.entity_id
_entity_poly.type
_entity_poly.pdbx_seq_one_letter_code
_entity_poly.pdbx_strand_id
1 'polypeptide(L)'
;MNSLLDVFKEKEESILGWGFLLLVLLGWEALPKLVTLPKGLSLFFTTPYHVLVALYDLFNKGDIAHHLYISATEFVIGLGLSIIVALPLGIIMGRFTTINAMFDPFVTAFNATPRLVFLPLVLLWVGLGIWSKVVIVFIGALFPLLINTYEGVKNVDRVLVNVVRSFGAREWQVMKMVVLPNSLPYIIA
;
A
#
# COMPACT_ATOMS: atom_id res chain seq x y z
N MET A 1 -37.82 -4.43 -23.53
CA MET A 1 -38.28 -5.31 -22.43
C MET A 1 -37.14 -5.76 -21.55
N ASN A 2 -35.93 -5.99 -22.11
CA ASN A 2 -34.74 -6.41 -21.34
C ASN A 2 -34.19 -5.29 -20.40
N SER A 3 -34.20 -4.04 -20.84
CA SER A 3 -33.67 -2.93 -20.02
C SER A 3 -34.42 -2.65 -18.70
N LEU A 4 -35.71 -2.93 -18.67
CA LEU A 4 -36.50 -2.80 -17.42
C LEU A 4 -36.16 -3.95 -16.43
N LEU A 5 -35.98 -5.15 -16.94
CA LEU A 5 -35.58 -6.31 -16.11
C LEU A 5 -34.18 -6.12 -15.52
N ASP A 6 -33.26 -5.55 -16.29
CA ASP A 6 -31.90 -5.25 -15.81
C ASP A 6 -31.92 -4.18 -14.70
N VAL A 7 -32.71 -3.14 -14.83
CA VAL A 7 -32.88 -2.09 -13.79
C VAL A 7 -33.53 -2.66 -12.52
N PHE A 8 -34.51 -3.56 -12.66
CA PHE A 8 -35.12 -4.21 -11.49
C PHE A 8 -34.12 -5.11 -10.76
N LYS A 9 -33.33 -5.88 -11.50
CA LYS A 9 -32.31 -6.77 -10.96
C LYS A 9 -31.21 -6.00 -10.25
N GLU A 10 -30.73 -4.89 -10.82
CA GLU A 10 -29.74 -4.01 -10.22
C GLU A 10 -30.24 -3.37 -8.92
N LYS A 11 -31.52 -2.97 -8.87
CA LYS A 11 -32.16 -2.49 -7.64
C LYS A 11 -32.27 -3.58 -6.57
N GLU A 12 -32.64 -4.79 -6.96
CA GLU A 12 -32.75 -5.92 -6.04
C GLU A 12 -31.41 -6.28 -5.45
N GLU A 13 -30.35 -6.37 -6.25
CA GLU A 13 -28.97 -6.60 -5.81
C GLU A 13 -28.48 -5.48 -4.86
N SER A 14 -28.80 -4.23 -5.15
CA SER A 14 -28.48 -3.11 -4.27
C SER A 14 -29.23 -3.17 -2.94
N ILE A 15 -30.53 -3.49 -2.95
CA ILE A 15 -31.33 -3.64 -1.71
C ILE A 15 -30.80 -4.77 -0.83
N LEU A 16 -30.44 -5.91 -1.45
CA LEU A 16 -29.85 -7.04 -0.74
C LEU A 16 -28.49 -6.68 -0.16
N GLY A 17 -27.66 -5.94 -0.91
CA GLY A 17 -26.36 -5.47 -0.44
C GLY A 17 -26.47 -4.53 0.76
N TRP A 18 -27.35 -3.52 0.69
CA TRP A 18 -27.58 -2.61 1.81
C TRP A 18 -28.21 -3.31 3.00
N GLY A 19 -29.14 -4.26 2.77
CA GLY A 19 -29.76 -5.07 3.80
C GLY A 19 -28.75 -5.93 4.54
N PHE A 20 -27.83 -6.57 3.81
CA PHE A 20 -26.73 -7.34 4.39
C PHE A 20 -25.77 -6.46 5.20
N LEU A 21 -25.38 -5.29 4.68
CA LEU A 21 -24.54 -4.35 5.40
C LEU A 21 -25.18 -3.91 6.72
N LEU A 22 -26.48 -3.58 6.69
CA LEU A 22 -27.23 -3.19 7.87
C LEU A 22 -27.31 -4.33 8.90
N LEU A 23 -27.50 -5.55 8.44
CA LEU A 23 -27.51 -6.74 9.28
C LEU A 23 -26.16 -6.96 9.96
N VAL A 24 -25.05 -6.79 9.23
CA VAL A 24 -23.69 -6.88 9.78
C VAL A 24 -23.43 -5.78 10.83
N LEU A 25 -23.85 -4.54 10.56
CA LEU A 25 -23.71 -3.42 11.52
C LEU A 25 -24.54 -3.64 12.79
N LEU A 26 -25.77 -4.13 12.66
CA LEU A 26 -26.62 -4.47 13.80
C LEU A 26 -26.03 -5.64 14.62
N GLY A 27 -25.50 -6.67 13.93
CA GLY A 27 -24.81 -7.78 14.56
C GLY A 27 -23.58 -7.31 15.34
N TRP A 28 -22.77 -6.42 14.75
CA TRP A 28 -21.60 -5.83 15.42
C TRP A 28 -22.00 -4.98 16.63
N GLU A 29 -23.06 -4.19 16.55
CA GLU A 29 -23.58 -3.41 17.70
C GLU A 29 -24.12 -4.30 18.82
N ALA A 30 -24.75 -5.42 18.46
CA ALA A 30 -25.35 -6.35 19.42
C ALA A 30 -24.32 -7.29 20.09
N LEU A 31 -23.26 -7.67 19.36
CA LEU A 31 -22.32 -8.71 19.79
C LEU A 31 -21.70 -8.45 21.19
N PRO A 32 -21.16 -7.25 21.51
CA PRO A 32 -20.59 -6.98 22.83
C PRO A 32 -21.62 -6.94 23.96
N LYS A 33 -22.90 -6.75 23.62
CA LYS A 33 -24.01 -6.72 24.59
C LYS A 33 -24.55 -8.12 24.90
N LEU A 34 -24.44 -9.05 23.93
CA LEU A 34 -24.91 -10.42 24.04
C LEU A 34 -23.87 -11.39 24.64
N VAL A 35 -22.58 -11.06 24.42
CA VAL A 35 -21.46 -11.90 24.87
C VAL A 35 -20.76 -11.22 26.03
N THR A 36 -20.73 -11.89 27.19
CA THR A 36 -19.94 -11.44 28.34
C THR A 36 -18.45 -11.64 28.08
N LEU A 37 -17.79 -10.58 27.60
CA LEU A 37 -16.36 -10.61 27.30
C LEU A 37 -15.54 -10.52 28.59
N PRO A 38 -14.45 -11.30 28.72
CA PRO A 38 -13.48 -11.13 29.80
C PRO A 38 -12.98 -9.68 29.85
N LYS A 39 -12.71 -9.15 31.08
CA LYS A 39 -12.32 -7.74 31.30
C LYS A 39 -11.16 -7.26 30.43
N GLY A 40 -10.22 -8.13 30.03
CA GLY A 40 -9.11 -7.79 29.12
C GLY A 40 -9.53 -7.68 27.64
N LEU A 41 -10.49 -8.50 27.20
CA LEU A 41 -10.97 -8.48 25.82
C LEU A 41 -11.92 -7.31 25.53
N SER A 42 -12.69 -6.87 26.53
CA SER A 42 -13.65 -5.76 26.38
C SER A 42 -13.00 -4.46 25.92
N LEU A 43 -11.70 -4.27 26.19
CA LEU A 43 -10.94 -3.10 25.75
C LEU A 43 -10.68 -3.07 24.22
N PHE A 44 -10.72 -4.24 23.56
CA PHE A 44 -10.47 -4.37 22.12
C PHE A 44 -11.76 -4.45 21.30
N PHE A 45 -12.91 -4.59 21.95
CA PHE A 45 -14.21 -4.63 21.28
C PHE A 45 -14.95 -3.32 21.47
N THR A 46 -15.17 -2.61 20.37
CA THR A 46 -16.00 -1.43 20.34
C THR A 46 -17.23 -1.66 19.47
N THR A 47 -18.20 -0.77 19.52
CA THR A 47 -19.42 -0.84 18.69
C THR A 47 -19.43 0.28 17.66
N PRO A 48 -20.19 0.15 16.56
CA PRO A 48 -20.38 1.22 15.57
C PRO A 48 -20.79 2.55 16.20
N TYR A 49 -21.67 2.51 17.20
CA TYR A 49 -22.08 3.70 17.94
C TYR A 49 -20.89 4.41 18.62
N HIS A 50 -20.04 3.68 19.34
CA HIS A 50 -18.88 4.27 20.00
C HIS A 50 -17.86 4.80 19.01
N VAL A 51 -17.70 4.17 17.84
CA VAL A 51 -16.85 4.67 16.75
C VAL A 51 -17.36 6.02 16.25
N LEU A 52 -18.68 6.16 16.03
CA LEU A 52 -19.28 7.41 15.58
C LEU A 52 -19.16 8.53 16.62
N VAL A 53 -19.36 8.21 17.91
CA VAL A 53 -19.18 9.18 19.01
C VAL A 53 -17.71 9.63 19.10
N ALA A 54 -16.76 8.69 19.05
CA ALA A 54 -15.34 9.03 19.07
C ALA A 54 -14.92 9.89 17.86
N LEU A 55 -15.47 9.60 16.68
CA LEU A 55 -15.23 10.41 15.47
C LEU A 55 -15.79 11.82 15.63
N TYR A 56 -17.01 11.95 16.13
CA TYR A 56 -17.63 13.24 16.42
C TYR A 56 -16.83 14.07 17.40
N ASP A 57 -16.33 13.44 18.48
CA ASP A 57 -15.49 14.11 19.48
C ASP A 57 -14.16 14.59 18.89
N LEU A 58 -13.52 13.78 18.03
CA LEU A 58 -12.30 14.16 17.32
C LEU A 58 -12.51 15.39 16.42
N PHE A 59 -13.65 15.46 15.73
CA PHE A 59 -14.00 16.62 14.91
C PHE A 59 -14.21 17.86 15.76
N ASN A 60 -14.97 17.75 16.85
CA ASN A 60 -15.31 18.89 17.69
C ASN A 60 -14.11 19.44 18.49
N LYS A 61 -13.19 18.58 18.91
CA LYS A 61 -11.95 18.99 19.59
C LYS A 61 -10.92 19.59 18.64
N GLY A 62 -11.12 19.46 17.32
CA GLY A 62 -10.17 19.92 16.31
C GLY A 62 -8.90 19.10 16.18
N ASP A 63 -8.79 17.97 16.87
CA ASP A 63 -7.59 17.12 16.91
C ASP A 63 -7.37 16.36 15.61
N ILE A 64 -8.44 16.15 14.82
CA ILE A 64 -8.37 15.35 13.60
C ILE A 64 -7.40 15.93 12.56
N ALA A 65 -7.37 17.26 12.41
CA ALA A 65 -6.46 17.93 11.48
C ALA A 65 -4.99 17.72 11.88
N HIS A 66 -4.70 17.77 13.18
CA HIS A 66 -3.37 17.52 13.72
C HIS A 66 -2.94 16.07 13.48
N HIS A 67 -3.81 15.10 13.78
CA HIS A 67 -3.53 13.69 13.54
C HIS A 67 -3.33 13.35 12.06
N LEU A 68 -4.15 13.93 11.17
CA LEU A 68 -3.99 13.77 9.73
C LEU A 68 -2.67 14.38 9.23
N TYR A 69 -2.29 15.55 9.73
CA TYR A 69 -1.01 16.19 9.37
C TYR A 69 0.19 15.31 9.77
N ILE A 70 0.20 14.78 10.99
CA ILE A 70 1.27 13.88 11.44
C ILE A 70 1.32 12.62 10.56
N SER A 71 0.17 11.95 10.36
CA SER A 71 0.12 10.73 9.55
C SER A 71 0.52 10.97 8.09
N ALA A 72 0.10 12.10 7.51
CA ALA A 72 0.51 12.49 6.16
C ALA A 72 2.03 12.75 6.08
N THR A 73 2.59 13.40 7.10
CA THR A 73 4.04 13.65 7.17
C THR A 73 4.83 12.33 7.25
N GLU A 74 4.41 11.41 8.13
CA GLU A 74 5.01 10.08 8.27
C GLU A 74 4.96 9.30 6.95
N PHE A 75 3.81 9.34 6.28
CA PHE A 75 3.59 8.68 4.99
C PHE A 75 4.45 9.28 3.87
N VAL A 76 4.43 10.60 3.71
CA VAL A 76 5.17 11.28 2.64
C VAL A 76 6.68 11.09 2.78
N ILE A 77 7.21 11.20 4.02
CA ILE A 77 8.63 11.00 4.26
C ILE A 77 9.00 9.53 4.02
N GLY A 78 8.26 8.58 4.59
CA GLY A 78 8.55 7.15 4.44
C GLY A 78 8.45 6.68 2.99
N LEU A 79 7.41 7.08 2.27
CA LEU A 79 7.23 6.78 0.85
C LEU A 79 8.31 7.46 0.01
N GLY A 80 8.61 8.74 0.27
CA GLY A 80 9.66 9.48 -0.43
C GLY A 80 11.02 8.80 -0.32
N LEU A 81 11.41 8.37 0.88
CA LEU A 81 12.64 7.59 1.10
C LEU A 81 12.61 6.26 0.34
N SER A 82 11.45 5.57 0.33
CA SER A 82 11.29 4.33 -0.43
C SER A 82 11.49 4.54 -1.92
N ILE A 83 10.93 5.60 -2.49
CA ILE A 83 11.08 5.95 -3.90
C ILE A 83 12.56 6.20 -4.24
N ILE A 84 13.26 6.98 -3.40
CA ILE A 84 14.67 7.32 -3.60
C ILE A 84 15.56 6.07 -3.62
N VAL A 85 15.22 5.04 -2.85
CA VAL A 85 16.01 3.80 -2.77
C VAL A 85 15.51 2.76 -3.78
N ALA A 86 14.21 2.51 -3.83
CA ALA A 86 13.63 1.44 -4.63
C ALA A 86 13.76 1.64 -6.13
N LEU A 87 13.54 2.87 -6.63
CA LEU A 87 13.60 3.11 -8.07
C LEU A 87 15.01 2.90 -8.63
N PRO A 88 16.09 3.51 -8.10
CA PRO A 88 17.43 3.26 -8.62
C PRO A 88 17.84 1.79 -8.51
N LEU A 89 17.58 1.16 -7.36
CA LEU A 89 17.93 -0.24 -7.15
C LEU A 89 17.14 -1.18 -8.07
N GLY A 90 15.83 -0.97 -8.23
CA GLY A 90 14.98 -1.74 -9.14
C GLY A 90 15.39 -1.59 -10.61
N ILE A 91 15.76 -0.37 -11.04
CA ILE A 91 16.30 -0.12 -12.38
C ILE A 91 17.62 -0.87 -12.58
N ILE A 92 18.53 -0.83 -11.62
CA ILE A 92 19.81 -1.53 -11.70
C ILE A 92 19.59 -3.04 -11.75
N MET A 93 18.74 -3.58 -10.90
CA MET A 93 18.39 -5.02 -10.91
C MET A 93 17.73 -5.43 -12.23
N GLY A 94 16.80 -4.63 -12.76
CA GLY A 94 16.15 -4.91 -14.06
C GLY A 94 17.10 -4.85 -15.25
N ARG A 95 18.15 -4.04 -15.14
CA ARG A 95 19.16 -3.87 -16.20
C ARG A 95 20.26 -4.94 -16.16
N PHE A 96 20.72 -5.35 -15.00
CA PHE A 96 21.86 -6.21 -14.81
C PHE A 96 21.47 -7.53 -14.12
N THR A 97 21.46 -8.61 -14.90
CA THR A 97 21.08 -9.96 -14.40
C THR A 97 21.93 -10.45 -13.23
N THR A 98 23.22 -10.12 -13.22
CA THR A 98 24.12 -10.49 -12.14
C THR A 98 23.72 -9.78 -10.82
N ILE A 99 23.42 -8.50 -10.89
CA ILE A 99 23.00 -7.73 -9.72
C ILE A 99 21.64 -8.27 -9.24
N ASN A 100 20.73 -8.55 -10.16
CA ASN A 100 19.47 -9.17 -9.81
C ASN A 100 19.67 -10.49 -9.06
N ALA A 101 20.49 -11.40 -9.58
CA ALA A 101 20.75 -12.69 -8.95
C ALA A 101 21.35 -12.57 -7.54
N MET A 102 22.09 -11.49 -7.25
CA MET A 102 22.64 -11.22 -5.92
C MET A 102 21.60 -10.70 -4.94
N PHE A 103 20.70 -9.80 -5.38
CA PHE A 103 19.74 -9.13 -4.50
C PHE A 103 18.40 -9.84 -4.40
N ASP A 104 17.97 -10.56 -5.42
CA ASP A 104 16.66 -11.22 -5.51
C ASP A 104 16.31 -12.11 -4.29
N PRO A 105 17.20 -12.99 -3.79
CA PRO A 105 16.88 -13.81 -2.62
C PRO A 105 16.59 -12.98 -1.36
N PHE A 106 17.30 -11.86 -1.18
CA PHE A 106 17.06 -10.95 -0.05
C PHE A 106 15.74 -10.19 -0.23
N VAL A 107 15.52 -9.62 -1.41
CA VAL A 107 14.30 -8.85 -1.73
C VAL A 107 13.07 -9.74 -1.55
N THR A 108 13.11 -10.96 -2.07
CA THR A 108 12.02 -11.93 -1.96
C THR A 108 11.77 -12.33 -0.50
N ALA A 109 12.82 -12.62 0.27
CA ALA A 109 12.70 -12.99 1.67
C ALA A 109 12.09 -11.85 2.52
N PHE A 110 12.57 -10.63 2.35
CA PHE A 110 12.04 -9.47 3.07
C PHE A 110 10.61 -9.11 2.65
N ASN A 111 10.30 -9.21 1.35
CA ASN A 111 8.94 -8.95 0.86
C ASN A 111 7.93 -10.00 1.37
N ALA A 112 8.34 -11.26 1.51
CA ALA A 112 7.51 -12.33 2.06
C ALA A 112 7.31 -12.21 3.59
N THR A 113 8.15 -11.44 4.27
CA THR A 113 8.07 -11.27 5.72
C THR A 113 6.93 -10.29 6.08
N PRO A 114 6.00 -10.66 6.97
CA PRO A 114 4.96 -9.75 7.43
C PRO A 114 5.57 -8.48 8.04
N ARG A 115 5.16 -7.31 7.56
CA ARG A 115 5.74 -6.00 7.97
C ARG A 115 5.67 -5.75 9.48
N LEU A 116 4.63 -6.27 10.14
CA LEU A 116 4.45 -6.13 11.59
C LEU A 116 5.55 -6.81 12.41
N VAL A 117 6.26 -7.79 11.85
CA VAL A 117 7.39 -8.45 12.52
C VAL A 117 8.55 -7.47 12.77
N PHE A 118 8.71 -6.46 11.92
CA PHE A 118 9.75 -5.44 12.09
C PHE A 118 9.41 -4.39 13.15
N LEU A 119 8.12 -4.25 13.53
CA LEU A 119 7.69 -3.21 14.46
C LEU A 119 8.41 -3.23 15.81
N PRO A 120 8.55 -4.37 16.53
CA PRO A 120 9.30 -4.40 17.78
C PRO A 120 10.76 -4.00 17.63
N LEU A 121 11.43 -4.43 16.55
CA LEU A 121 12.82 -4.08 16.27
C LEU A 121 12.98 -2.59 15.99
N VAL A 122 12.09 -2.02 15.19
CA VAL A 122 12.10 -0.59 14.87
C VAL A 122 11.86 0.25 16.12
N LEU A 123 10.92 -0.16 16.98
CA LEU A 123 10.67 0.53 18.25
C LEU A 123 11.87 0.44 19.20
N LEU A 124 12.58 -0.68 19.21
CA LEU A 124 13.78 -0.86 20.03
C LEU A 124 14.94 0.03 19.57
N TRP A 125 15.15 0.17 18.26
CA TRP A 125 16.29 0.89 17.69
C TRP A 125 16.04 2.39 17.51
N VAL A 126 14.83 2.76 17.08
CA VAL A 126 14.46 4.14 16.74
C VAL A 126 13.68 4.83 17.86
N GLY A 127 13.06 4.04 18.75
CA GLY A 127 12.22 4.53 19.82
C GLY A 127 10.78 4.82 19.40
N LEU A 128 10.01 5.35 20.34
CA LEU A 128 8.63 5.80 20.09
C LEU A 128 8.65 7.19 19.45
N GLY A 129 7.85 7.38 18.39
CA GLY A 129 7.71 8.70 17.76
C GLY A 129 7.45 8.63 16.26
N ILE A 130 7.61 9.77 15.59
CA ILE A 130 7.38 9.90 14.14
C ILE A 130 8.34 9.02 13.34
N TRP A 131 9.61 8.96 13.72
CA TRP A 131 10.64 8.24 12.97
C TRP A 131 10.42 6.74 12.91
N SER A 132 9.92 6.11 13.99
CA SER A 132 9.58 4.69 13.96
C SER A 132 8.49 4.37 12.93
N LYS A 133 7.49 5.24 12.82
CA LYS A 133 6.42 5.09 11.83
C LYS A 133 6.92 5.35 10.41
N VAL A 134 7.77 6.37 10.23
CA VAL A 134 8.45 6.63 8.94
C VAL A 134 9.23 5.40 8.47
N VAL A 135 9.99 4.74 9.36
CA VAL A 135 10.73 3.52 9.03
C VAL A 135 9.80 2.37 8.65
N ILE A 136 8.68 2.19 9.35
CA ILE A 136 7.69 1.15 9.01
C ILE A 136 7.05 1.42 7.64
N VAL A 137 6.70 2.68 7.34
CA VAL A 137 6.18 3.07 6.01
C VAL A 137 7.25 2.83 4.94
N PHE A 138 8.50 3.21 5.22
CA PHE A 138 9.63 2.99 4.32
C PHE A 138 9.80 1.51 3.98
N ILE A 139 9.94 0.63 4.98
CA ILE A 139 10.08 -0.83 4.77
C ILE A 139 8.85 -1.37 4.02
N GLY A 140 7.67 -0.87 4.38
CA GLY A 140 6.40 -1.29 3.79
C GLY A 140 6.27 -0.98 2.30
N ALA A 141 6.81 0.13 1.84
CA ALA A 141 6.74 0.57 0.45
C ALA A 141 7.97 0.14 -0.37
N LEU A 142 9.13 -0.03 0.27
CA LEU A 142 10.41 -0.31 -0.37
C LEU A 142 10.36 -1.53 -1.29
N PHE A 143 9.99 -2.69 -0.74
CA PHE A 143 10.08 -3.95 -1.48
C PHE A 143 9.05 -4.05 -2.61
N PRO A 144 7.75 -3.75 -2.42
CA PRO A 144 6.80 -3.71 -3.53
C PRO A 144 7.23 -2.77 -4.65
N LEU A 145 7.66 -1.55 -4.30
CA LEU A 145 8.08 -0.55 -5.29
C LEU A 145 9.34 -1.01 -6.04
N LEU A 146 10.29 -1.64 -5.35
CA LEU A 146 11.51 -2.20 -5.94
C LEU A 146 11.18 -3.32 -6.91
N ILE A 147 10.32 -4.26 -6.52
CA ILE A 147 9.91 -5.40 -7.35
C ILE A 147 9.18 -4.90 -8.59
N ASN A 148 8.20 -4.00 -8.42
CA ASN A 148 7.46 -3.43 -9.55
C ASN A 148 8.38 -2.68 -10.51
N THR A 149 9.36 -1.92 -9.99
CA THR A 149 10.35 -1.22 -10.81
C THR A 149 11.23 -2.21 -11.57
N TYR A 150 11.75 -3.23 -10.90
CA TYR A 150 12.55 -4.29 -11.50
C TYR A 150 11.78 -5.01 -12.62
N GLU A 151 10.55 -5.45 -12.35
CA GLU A 151 9.71 -6.11 -13.35
C GLU A 151 9.38 -5.18 -14.52
N GLY A 152 9.07 -3.92 -14.26
CA GLY A 152 8.82 -2.91 -15.28
C GLY A 152 10.01 -2.74 -16.22
N VAL A 153 11.21 -2.65 -15.68
CA VAL A 153 12.45 -2.50 -16.48
C VAL A 153 12.80 -3.77 -17.25
N LYS A 154 12.63 -4.94 -16.64
CA LYS A 154 12.93 -6.25 -17.22
C LYS A 154 12.01 -6.60 -18.41
N ASN A 155 10.74 -6.21 -18.31
CA ASN A 155 9.70 -6.56 -19.28
C ASN A 155 9.56 -5.53 -20.43
N VAL A 156 10.45 -4.54 -20.53
CA VAL A 156 10.47 -3.61 -21.66
C VAL A 156 10.73 -4.37 -22.97
N ASP A 157 9.93 -4.07 -23.99
CA ASP A 157 10.05 -4.68 -25.31
C ASP A 157 11.45 -4.43 -25.91
N ARG A 158 12.17 -5.51 -26.13
CA ARG A 158 13.51 -5.50 -26.73
C ARG A 158 13.50 -4.94 -28.15
N VAL A 159 12.38 -5.04 -28.88
CA VAL A 159 12.27 -4.45 -30.22
C VAL A 159 12.39 -2.93 -30.13
N LEU A 160 11.68 -2.29 -29.21
CA LEU A 160 11.77 -0.85 -28.98
C LEU A 160 13.19 -0.42 -28.62
N VAL A 161 13.84 -1.16 -27.72
CA VAL A 161 15.23 -0.91 -27.32
C VAL A 161 16.18 -1.01 -28.53
N ASN A 162 16.03 -2.04 -29.37
CA ASN A 162 16.87 -2.27 -30.54
C ASN A 162 16.64 -1.20 -31.62
N VAL A 163 15.40 -0.78 -31.84
CA VAL A 163 15.07 0.31 -32.76
C VAL A 163 15.81 1.60 -32.40
N VAL A 164 15.72 2.00 -31.14
CA VAL A 164 16.37 3.26 -30.68
C VAL A 164 17.90 3.15 -30.76
N ARG A 165 18.47 1.97 -30.49
CA ARG A 165 19.91 1.70 -30.64
C ARG A 165 20.35 1.76 -32.11
N SER A 166 19.54 1.27 -33.05
CA SER A 166 19.86 1.32 -34.49
C SER A 166 19.95 2.78 -35.02
N PHE A 167 19.28 3.72 -34.36
CA PHE A 167 19.43 5.15 -34.60
C PHE A 167 20.64 5.80 -33.89
N GLY A 168 21.54 4.99 -33.30
CA GLY A 168 22.76 5.47 -32.65
C GLY A 168 22.57 6.01 -31.23
N ALA A 169 21.46 5.72 -30.58
CA ALA A 169 21.21 6.18 -29.22
C ALA A 169 22.18 5.54 -28.21
N ARG A 170 22.72 6.35 -27.32
CA ARG A 170 23.51 5.90 -26.16
C ARG A 170 22.62 5.24 -25.11
N GLU A 171 23.20 4.37 -24.28
CA GLU A 171 22.47 3.65 -23.23
C GLU A 171 21.62 4.55 -22.32
N TRP A 172 22.10 5.75 -21.96
CA TRP A 172 21.34 6.75 -21.23
C TRP A 172 20.10 7.22 -21.97
N GLN A 173 20.19 7.42 -23.28
CA GLN A 173 19.07 7.82 -24.13
C GLN A 173 18.03 6.69 -24.22
N VAL A 174 18.50 5.45 -24.39
CA VAL A 174 17.64 4.26 -24.35
C VAL A 174 16.87 4.18 -23.02
N MET A 175 17.57 4.39 -21.91
CA MET A 175 16.97 4.39 -20.58
C MET A 175 15.88 5.44 -20.46
N LYS A 176 16.18 6.69 -20.82
CA LYS A 176 15.28 7.83 -20.66
C LYS A 176 14.10 7.82 -21.64
N MET A 177 14.32 7.38 -22.90
CA MET A 177 13.33 7.48 -23.97
C MET A 177 12.44 6.24 -24.10
N VAL A 178 12.93 5.07 -23.68
CA VAL A 178 12.23 3.81 -23.84
C VAL A 178 11.98 3.13 -22.50
N VAL A 179 13.04 2.83 -21.73
CA VAL A 179 12.91 1.97 -20.55
C VAL A 179 12.07 2.63 -19.46
N LEU A 180 12.41 3.85 -19.05
CA LEU A 180 11.69 4.53 -17.97
C LEU A 180 10.22 4.79 -18.31
N PRO A 181 9.86 5.33 -19.50
CA PRO A 181 8.45 5.55 -19.82
C PRO A 181 7.64 4.26 -19.89
N ASN A 182 8.22 3.17 -20.43
CA ASN A 182 7.53 1.88 -20.53
C ASN A 182 7.43 1.14 -19.18
N SER A 183 8.33 1.40 -18.24
CA SER A 183 8.25 0.82 -16.91
C SER A 183 7.29 1.57 -15.97
N LEU A 184 6.93 2.81 -16.29
CA LEU A 184 6.09 3.66 -15.44
C LEU A 184 4.75 3.03 -15.01
N PRO A 185 3.99 2.36 -15.91
CA PRO A 185 2.75 1.68 -15.52
C PRO A 185 2.94 0.61 -14.44
N TYR A 186 4.06 -0.11 -14.47
CA TYR A 186 4.42 -1.11 -13.46
C TYR A 186 4.78 -0.47 -12.12
N ILE A 187 5.47 0.69 -12.17
CA ILE A 187 5.89 1.41 -10.95
C ILE A 187 4.69 1.98 -10.19
N ILE A 188 3.65 2.41 -10.92
CA ILE A 188 2.46 3.06 -10.35
C ILE A 188 1.39 2.03 -9.93
N ALA A 189 1.41 0.83 -10.51
CA ALA A 189 0.47 -0.25 -10.17
C ALA A 189 0.75 -0.82 -8.77
#